data_24f7edfa60041e3d5d8ea103a82227d3
#
_entry.id   24f7edfa60041e3d5d8ea103a82227d3
#
_cell.length_a   1.000
_cell.length_b   1.000
_cell.length_c   1.000
_cell.angle_alpha   90.00
_cell.angle_beta   90.00
_cell.angle_gamma   90.00
#
_symmetry.space_group_name_H-M   'P 1'
#
loop_
_entity.id
_entity.type
_entity.pdbx_description
1 polymer ?
#
loop_
_entity_poly.entity_id
_entity_poly.type
_entity_poly.pdbx_seq_one_letter_code
_entity_poly.pdbx_strand_id
1 'polypeptide(L)'
;MRDCPDMLPDTEAAAGIWPWSCDNTLVQFNEVSGHKAPWDAQGFDSDWNCRGTVIQYNYSHDNYGGLVLVCNDGTADASFNVGNLGTIVRYNVSIGDGVRPEPTRAGISHRLFIWQVL
;
A
#
# COMPACT_ATOMS: atom_id res chain seq x y z
N MET A 1 11.03 7.08 3.97
CA MET A 1 10.08 8.17 3.64
C MET A 1 9.29 8.52 4.89
N ARG A 2 9.23 9.76 5.27
CA ARG A 2 8.54 10.24 6.47
C ARG A 2 7.62 11.41 6.13
N ASP A 3 6.50 11.48 6.82
CA ASP A 3 5.59 12.63 6.81
C ASP A 3 5.21 13.10 5.39
N CYS A 4 4.82 12.18 4.56
CA CYS A 4 4.48 12.44 3.15
C CYS A 4 3.03 12.75 2.99
N PRO A 5 2.49 13.83 3.40
CA PRO A 5 1.08 13.71 3.14
C PRO A 5 0.23 14.92 3.14
N ASP A 6 0.65 15.92 3.79
CA ASP A 6 -0.22 17.07 3.97
C ASP A 6 -0.30 17.93 2.71
N MET A 7 0.35 17.50 1.64
CA MET A 7 0.34 18.19 0.35
C MET A 7 -0.61 17.58 -0.67
N LEU A 8 -1.24 16.46 -0.34
CA LEU A 8 -2.21 15.84 -1.24
C LEU A 8 -3.62 16.39 -0.97
N PRO A 9 -4.39 16.66 -2.02
CA PRO A 9 -5.80 16.98 -1.86
C PRO A 9 -6.56 15.90 -1.10
N ASP A 10 -7.64 16.26 -0.41
CA ASP A 10 -8.47 15.34 0.40
C ASP A 10 -9.04 14.14 -0.36
N THR A 11 -8.86 14.10 -1.65
CA THR A 11 -9.35 13.03 -2.53
C THR A 11 -8.28 12.06 -3.00
N GLU A 12 -7.03 12.31 -2.65
CA GLU A 12 -5.93 11.50 -3.16
C GLU A 12 -5.69 10.26 -2.30
N ALA A 13 -5.50 9.16 -3.00
CA ALA A 13 -5.10 7.89 -2.44
C ALA A 13 -3.64 7.64 -2.78
N ALA A 14 -2.82 7.32 -1.80
CA ALA A 14 -1.42 7.00 -2.01
C ALA A 14 -0.89 6.08 -0.93
N ALA A 15 0.06 5.24 -1.30
CA ALA A 15 0.92 4.53 -0.36
C ALA A 15 2.29 5.23 -0.26
N GLY A 16 3.12 4.82 0.68
CA GLY A 16 4.44 5.41 0.85
C GLY A 16 5.39 5.08 -0.32
N ILE A 17 5.46 3.80 -0.69
CA ILE A 17 6.22 3.30 -1.85
C ILE A 17 5.35 2.28 -2.57
N TRP A 18 5.11 2.50 -3.85
CA TRP A 18 4.19 1.66 -4.61
C TRP A 18 4.51 1.58 -6.11
N PRO A 19 4.73 0.39 -6.66
CA PRO A 19 4.74 0.15 -8.09
C PRO A 19 3.31 0.09 -8.65
N TRP A 20 3.14 0.59 -9.87
CA TRP A 20 1.92 0.48 -10.65
C TRP A 20 2.25 0.07 -12.08
N SER A 21 1.55 -0.93 -12.61
CA SER A 21 1.80 -1.48 -13.95
C SER A 21 3.27 -1.88 -14.16
N CYS A 22 3.84 -2.58 -13.19
CA CYS A 22 5.23 -3.00 -13.19
C CYS A 22 5.36 -4.52 -13.14
N ASP A 23 6.41 -5.04 -13.75
CA ASP A 23 6.77 -6.44 -13.70
C ASP A 23 8.05 -6.64 -12.87
N ASN A 24 8.06 -7.69 -12.04
CA ASN A 24 9.23 -8.15 -11.29
C ASN A 24 9.87 -7.06 -10.39
N THR A 25 9.06 -6.26 -9.75
CA THR A 25 9.53 -5.19 -8.85
C THR A 25 9.96 -5.77 -7.52
N LEU A 26 11.12 -5.33 -7.03
CA LEU A 26 11.62 -5.65 -5.70
C LEU A 26 11.66 -4.40 -4.82
N VAL A 27 10.87 -4.44 -3.73
CA VAL A 27 10.82 -3.38 -2.71
C VAL A 27 11.40 -3.96 -1.42
N GLN A 28 12.59 -3.51 -1.04
CA GLN A 28 13.28 -4.02 0.15
C GLN A 28 14.17 -3.01 0.83
N PHE A 29 14.42 -3.21 2.13
CA PHE A 29 15.28 -2.39 2.97
C PHE A 29 14.87 -0.93 3.03
N ASN A 30 13.57 -0.67 3.00
CA ASN A 30 13.02 0.68 3.12
C ASN A 30 12.36 0.87 4.47
N GLU A 31 12.33 2.12 4.92
CA GLU A 31 11.51 2.59 6.04
C GLU A 31 10.46 3.57 5.52
N VAL A 32 9.21 3.34 5.91
CA VAL A 32 8.09 4.26 5.66
C VAL A 32 7.36 4.53 6.96
N SER A 33 7.19 5.80 7.29
CA SER A 33 6.50 6.20 8.50
C SER A 33 5.76 7.53 8.36
N GLY A 34 4.75 7.73 9.20
CA GLY A 34 4.00 8.97 9.29
C GLY A 34 3.17 9.29 8.05
N HIS A 35 2.83 8.32 7.23
CA HIS A 35 2.00 8.53 6.05
C HIS A 35 0.53 8.69 6.44
N LYS A 36 -0.02 9.87 6.18
CA LYS A 36 -1.33 10.31 6.68
C LYS A 36 -2.31 10.72 5.59
N ALA A 37 -2.18 10.15 4.39
CA ALA A 37 -3.11 10.42 3.31
C ALA A 37 -4.56 10.10 3.73
N PRO A 38 -5.56 10.84 3.23
CA PRO A 38 -6.97 10.61 3.59
C PRO A 38 -7.50 9.26 3.13
N TRP A 39 -6.93 8.72 2.08
CA TRP A 39 -7.23 7.40 1.53
C TRP A 39 -5.97 6.52 1.57
N ASP A 40 -6.11 5.22 1.46
CA ASP A 40 -5.02 4.26 1.48
C ASP A 40 -4.05 4.48 2.66
N ALA A 41 -2.96 5.19 2.47
CA ALA A 41 -1.96 5.53 3.47
C ALA A 41 -1.20 4.34 4.06
N GLN A 42 -1.06 3.25 3.33
CA GLN A 42 -0.21 2.12 3.71
C GLN A 42 1.27 2.50 3.56
N GLY A 43 2.12 1.79 4.27
CA GLY A 43 3.57 1.94 4.09
C GLY A 43 3.99 1.58 2.67
N PHE A 44 3.50 0.47 2.18
CA PHE A 44 3.83 -0.08 0.86
C PHE A 44 2.59 -0.51 0.11
N ASP A 45 2.71 -0.62 -1.23
CA ASP A 45 1.65 -1.13 -2.07
C ASP A 45 2.22 -1.91 -3.25
N SER A 46 1.49 -2.90 -3.72
CA SER A 46 1.60 -3.47 -5.05
C SER A 46 0.29 -3.19 -5.76
N ASP A 47 0.30 -2.17 -6.59
CA ASP A 47 -0.90 -1.62 -7.18
C ASP A 47 -1.30 -2.36 -8.46
N TRP A 48 -2.29 -1.83 -9.14
CA TRP A 48 -2.92 -2.46 -10.29
C TRP A 48 -1.93 -2.86 -11.36
N ASN A 49 -2.22 -3.95 -12.02
CA ASN A 49 -1.48 -4.45 -13.17
C ASN A 49 0.00 -4.78 -12.86
N CYS A 50 0.32 -5.05 -11.59
CA CYS A 50 1.64 -5.52 -11.20
C CYS A 50 1.77 -7.04 -11.30
N ARG A 51 2.96 -7.51 -11.67
CA ARG A 51 3.29 -8.93 -11.74
C ARG A 51 4.62 -9.23 -11.08
N GLY A 52 4.62 -10.23 -10.19
CA GLY A 52 5.86 -10.67 -9.55
C GLY A 52 6.50 -9.64 -8.63
N THR A 53 5.71 -8.75 -8.02
CA THR A 53 6.22 -7.81 -7.02
C THR A 53 6.63 -8.57 -5.75
N VAL A 54 7.80 -8.25 -5.21
CA VAL A 54 8.28 -8.78 -3.93
C VAL A 54 8.50 -7.60 -2.98
N ILE A 55 7.78 -7.61 -1.85
CA ILE A 55 7.89 -6.61 -0.78
C ILE A 55 8.46 -7.33 0.45
N GLN A 56 9.73 -7.09 0.77
CA GLN A 56 10.42 -7.82 1.83
C GLN A 56 11.44 -6.97 2.59
N TYR A 57 11.71 -7.34 3.85
CA TYR A 57 12.71 -6.70 4.70
C TYR A 57 12.54 -5.19 4.83
N ASN A 58 11.29 -4.72 4.86
CA ASN A 58 10.97 -3.32 5.05
C ASN A 58 10.48 -3.07 6.47
N TYR A 59 10.56 -1.83 6.91
CA TYR A 59 10.01 -1.35 8.16
C TYR A 59 8.94 -0.29 7.89
N SER A 60 7.74 -0.53 8.40
CA SER A 60 6.58 0.38 8.30
C SER A 60 6.11 0.76 9.70
N HIS A 61 5.86 2.03 9.96
CA HIS A 61 5.34 2.40 11.27
C HIS A 61 4.58 3.74 11.28
N ASP A 62 3.63 3.84 12.20
CA ASP A 62 2.87 5.06 12.47
C ASP A 62 2.12 5.62 11.24
N ASN A 63 1.77 4.78 10.29
CA ASN A 63 1.00 5.14 9.11
C ASN A 63 -0.51 5.02 9.39
N TYR A 64 -1.33 5.81 8.72
CA TYR A 64 -2.79 5.72 8.84
C TYR A 64 -3.36 4.45 8.20
N GLY A 65 -2.78 3.97 7.12
CA GLY A 65 -3.07 2.66 6.53
C GLY A 65 -2.25 1.54 7.17
N GLY A 66 -2.43 0.31 6.68
CA GLY A 66 -1.67 -0.86 7.13
C GLY A 66 -0.26 -0.92 6.57
N LEU A 67 0.41 -2.05 6.79
CA LEU A 67 1.74 -2.31 6.25
C LEU A 67 1.76 -2.29 4.72
N VAL A 68 0.91 -3.10 4.10
CA VAL A 68 0.89 -3.31 2.64
C VAL A 68 -0.55 -3.36 2.14
N LEU A 69 -0.77 -2.73 1.01
CA LEU A 69 -1.92 -2.94 0.14
C LEU A 69 -1.50 -3.82 -1.03
N VAL A 70 -2.29 -4.80 -1.37
CA VAL A 70 -2.21 -5.49 -2.66
C VAL A 70 -3.51 -5.19 -3.38
N CYS A 71 -3.44 -4.31 -4.35
CA CYS A 71 -4.61 -3.81 -5.04
C CYS A 71 -4.91 -4.66 -6.27
N ASN A 72 -6.07 -5.28 -6.25
CA ASN A 72 -6.55 -6.11 -7.36
C ASN A 72 -7.97 -5.71 -7.75
N ASP A 73 -8.18 -4.43 -7.95
CA ASP A 73 -9.47 -3.92 -8.41
C ASP A 73 -9.59 -4.13 -9.91
N GLY A 74 -10.34 -5.12 -10.32
CA GLY A 74 -10.60 -5.44 -11.72
C GLY A 74 -11.56 -4.49 -12.43
N THR A 75 -11.99 -3.41 -11.79
CA THR A 75 -12.96 -2.48 -12.37
C THR A 75 -12.32 -1.35 -13.17
N ALA A 76 -11.05 -1.06 -12.92
CA ALA A 76 -10.36 -0.02 -13.65
C ALA A 76 -10.00 -0.52 -15.05
N ASP A 77 -10.54 0.11 -16.03
CA ASP A 77 -10.33 -0.07 -17.46
C ASP A 77 -9.75 -1.46 -17.84
N ALA A 78 -10.64 -2.42 -17.96
CA ALA A 78 -10.31 -3.84 -18.11
C ALA A 78 -9.43 -4.18 -19.33
N SER A 79 -9.20 -3.24 -20.21
CA SER A 79 -8.45 -3.50 -21.45
C SER A 79 -6.95 -3.74 -21.23
N PHE A 80 -6.37 -3.18 -20.17
CA PHE A 80 -4.95 -3.34 -19.85
C PHE A 80 -4.67 -3.82 -18.43
N ASN A 81 -5.64 -3.72 -17.52
CA ASN A 81 -5.48 -4.16 -16.15
C ASN A 81 -5.76 -5.67 -16.03
N VAL A 82 -4.72 -6.46 -15.91
CA VAL A 82 -4.82 -7.91 -15.72
C VAL A 82 -4.89 -8.30 -14.24
N GLY A 83 -5.06 -7.33 -13.35
CA GLY A 83 -5.03 -7.54 -11.91
C GLY A 83 -3.61 -7.55 -11.36
N ASN A 84 -3.48 -7.99 -10.13
CA ASN A 84 -2.20 -8.10 -9.42
C ASN A 84 -1.85 -9.59 -9.30
N LEU A 85 -0.77 -10.01 -9.91
CA LEU A 85 -0.41 -11.42 -10.04
C LEU A 85 0.95 -11.72 -9.40
N GLY A 86 0.98 -12.72 -8.50
CA GLY A 86 2.23 -13.25 -7.96
C GLY A 86 2.96 -12.29 -7.02
N THR A 87 2.26 -11.36 -6.38
CA THR A 87 2.84 -10.51 -5.34
C THR A 87 3.19 -11.34 -4.10
N ILE A 88 4.40 -11.18 -3.60
CA ILE A 88 4.93 -11.81 -2.41
C ILE A 88 5.24 -10.76 -1.36
N VAL A 89 4.63 -10.88 -0.18
CA VAL A 89 4.92 -10.02 0.98
C VAL A 89 5.48 -10.89 2.08
N ARG A 90 6.71 -10.59 2.52
CA ARG A 90 7.39 -11.40 3.55
C ARG A 90 8.44 -10.63 4.32
N TYR A 91 8.74 -11.05 5.54
CA TYR A 91 9.85 -10.53 6.35
C TYR A 91 9.85 -9.02 6.54
N ASN A 92 8.68 -8.40 6.60
CA ASN A 92 8.54 -6.99 6.91
C ASN A 92 8.18 -6.82 8.39
N VAL A 93 8.51 -5.67 8.94
CA VAL A 93 8.12 -5.26 10.29
C VAL A 93 7.12 -4.12 10.19
N SER A 94 6.02 -4.21 10.94
CA SER A 94 5.01 -3.17 11.04
C SER A 94 4.72 -2.87 12.51
N ILE A 95 4.84 -1.60 12.89
CA ILE A 95 4.59 -1.15 14.26
C ILE A 95 3.70 0.11 14.25
N GLY A 96 2.55 0.05 14.89
CA GLY A 96 1.66 1.22 15.01
C GLY A 96 1.03 1.68 13.69
N ASP A 97 1.01 0.84 12.67
CA ASP A 97 0.29 1.11 11.43
C ASP A 97 -1.23 0.91 11.60
N GLY A 98 -2.03 1.54 10.75
CA GLY A 98 -3.48 1.40 10.74
C GLY A 98 -4.19 2.20 11.83
N VAL A 99 -3.58 3.22 12.34
CA VAL A 99 -4.09 4.04 13.46
C VAL A 99 -4.82 5.30 13.00
N ARG A 100 -5.54 5.23 11.92
CA ARG A 100 -6.31 6.37 11.41
C ARG A 100 -7.31 6.86 12.45
N PRO A 101 -7.31 8.16 12.81
CA PRO A 101 -8.18 8.69 13.86
C PRO A 101 -9.66 8.80 13.43
N GLU A 102 -9.92 8.91 12.13
CA GLU A 102 -11.27 9.00 11.57
C GLU A 102 -11.59 7.78 10.70
N PRO A 103 -12.82 7.26 10.75
CA PRO A 103 -13.21 6.22 9.82
C PRO A 103 -13.15 6.78 8.40
N THR A 104 -12.45 6.11 7.53
CA THR A 104 -12.46 6.44 6.11
C THR A 104 -13.88 6.51 5.59
N ARG A 105 -14.17 7.51 4.79
CA ARG A 105 -15.40 7.52 4.00
C ARG A 105 -15.48 6.20 3.25
N ALA A 106 -16.59 5.54 3.44
CA ALA A 106 -16.90 4.21 2.98
C ALA A 106 -16.39 3.89 1.58
N GLY A 107 -15.97 2.69 1.36
CA GLY A 107 -15.82 2.14 0.03
C GLY A 107 -14.54 1.36 -0.24
N ILE A 108 -13.80 0.96 0.76
CA ILE A 108 -12.70 0.01 0.53
C ILE A 108 -13.29 -1.40 0.49
N SER A 109 -14.08 -1.67 -0.50
CA SER A 109 -14.81 -2.93 -0.57
C SER A 109 -14.08 -4.00 -1.34
N HIS A 110 -12.87 -4.00 -1.63
CA HIS A 110 -12.16 -5.12 -2.31
C HIS A 110 -10.63 -5.06 -2.16
N ARG A 111 -10.13 -4.46 -1.08
CA ARG A 111 -8.68 -4.34 -0.86
C ARG A 111 -8.23 -5.30 0.23
N LEU A 112 -7.30 -6.15 -0.10
CA LEU A 112 -6.68 -7.04 0.87
C LEU A 112 -5.63 -6.25 1.66
N PHE A 113 -5.89 -6.03 2.94
CA PHE A 113 -4.87 -5.50 3.86
C PHE A 113 -4.11 -6.67 4.46
N ILE A 114 -2.83 -6.74 4.20
CA ILE A 114 -1.98 -7.71 4.86
C ILE A 114 -1.40 -7.06 6.11
N TRP A 115 -1.86 -7.53 7.26
CA TRP A 115 -1.29 -7.22 8.57
C TRP A 115 -0.31 -8.33 8.90
N GLN A 116 0.96 -8.05 8.82
CA GLN A 116 1.95 -8.97 9.36
C GLN A 116 2.45 -8.38 10.67
N VAL A 117 1.99 -8.95 11.77
CA VAL A 117 2.54 -8.71 13.11
C VAL A 117 3.52 -9.86 13.38
N LEU A 118 4.74 -9.53 13.69
CA LEU A 118 5.71 -10.48 14.23
C LEU A 118 5.45 -10.68 15.72
#